data_b2101f18ec2f351b9a8501a8df31c3ac
#
_entry.id   b2101f18ec2f351b9a8501a8df31c3ac
#
_cell.length_a   1.000
_cell.length_b   1.000
_cell.length_c   1.000
_cell.angle_alpha   90.00
_cell.angle_beta   90.00
_cell.angle_gamma   90.00
#
_symmetry.space_group_name_H-M   'P 1'
#
loop_
_entity.id
_entity.type
_entity.pdbx_description
1 polymer ?
#
loop_
_entity_poly.entity_id
_entity_poly.type
_entity_poly.pdbx_seq_one_letter_code
_entity_poly.pdbx_strand_id
1 'polypeptide(L)'
;MSEHVSIQDLSVSLGGHQILNHLSLSVENPGHMIALLGPNGSGKTTLLRAICGELSHSGHVLLNGQDLTALSPKALAGLVSYVPQQSGISISMSALDVVLMGFYSRLKLFEQPSAKMREAALQALASVGMDDFANRDYLTLSGGEQQLVILARTLIEDTSLLLFDEPDSSLDLGNKYRMMGLIADIVQAAQGGRSASPAFFPYKKEPVSTHSHTGPDCLQQSHSLRECTSLACSADKPDGLSYSTGKILTEKTAILCLHDPTLALAYCDILLLLKDGTLIHTLHPKTDPVSVMEQAFSEIYGEVRLVPLPDPSKCAGNRLVLLPVL
;
A
#
# COMPACT_ATOMS: atom_id res chain seq x y z
N MET A 1 27.21 -1.49 -7.50
CA MET A 1 25.81 -1.08 -7.57
C MET A 1 25.45 -0.63 -6.16
N SER A 2 24.84 0.51 -5.96
CA SER A 2 24.44 0.96 -4.62
C SER A 2 23.13 0.29 -4.26
N GLU A 3 23.11 -0.40 -3.11
CA GLU A 3 21.88 -0.98 -2.54
C GLU A 3 20.89 0.15 -2.21
N HIS A 4 19.62 -0.02 -2.59
CA HIS A 4 18.58 0.96 -2.29
C HIS A 4 18.10 0.85 -0.86
N VAL A 5 17.73 -0.36 -0.41
CA VAL A 5 17.41 -0.67 0.98
C VAL A 5 18.30 -1.81 1.43
N SER A 6 19.05 -1.62 2.52
CA SER A 6 19.91 -2.65 3.09
C SER A 6 19.69 -2.70 4.60
N ILE A 7 19.41 -3.88 5.11
CA ILE A 7 19.35 -4.18 6.54
C ILE A 7 20.49 -5.12 6.85
N GLN A 8 21.31 -4.77 7.84
CA GLN A 8 22.54 -5.50 8.16
C GLN A 8 22.53 -5.87 9.64
N ASP A 9 22.47 -7.17 9.90
CA ASP A 9 22.60 -7.76 11.23
C ASP A 9 21.62 -7.19 12.27
N LEU A 10 20.37 -6.89 11.84
CA LEU A 10 19.37 -6.25 12.67
C LEU A 10 18.81 -7.23 13.69
N SER A 11 18.92 -6.85 14.98
CA SER A 11 18.36 -7.61 16.08
C SER A 11 17.56 -6.70 17.01
N VAL A 12 16.40 -7.21 17.47
CA VAL A 12 15.48 -6.47 18.37
C VAL A 12 15.12 -7.35 19.55
N SER A 13 15.22 -6.79 20.76
CA SER A 13 14.77 -7.46 21.99
C SER A 13 13.69 -6.60 22.67
N LEU A 14 12.59 -7.21 23.08
CA LEU A 14 11.48 -6.57 23.80
C LEU A 14 11.19 -7.34 25.10
N GLY A 15 11.19 -6.65 26.23
CA GLY A 15 10.91 -7.28 27.51
C GLY A 15 11.87 -8.43 27.87
N GLY A 16 13.12 -8.40 27.40
CA GLY A 16 14.12 -9.45 27.61
C GLY A 16 14.02 -10.63 26.63
N HIS A 17 13.04 -10.62 25.70
CA HIS A 17 12.90 -11.65 24.67
C HIS A 17 13.43 -11.15 23.33
N GLN A 18 14.24 -11.97 22.66
CA GLN A 18 14.72 -11.72 21.31
C GLN A 18 13.55 -11.92 20.33
N ILE A 19 13.17 -10.87 19.62
CA ILE A 19 12.07 -10.88 18.63
C ILE A 19 12.61 -10.98 17.21
N LEU A 20 13.68 -10.25 16.91
CA LEU A 20 14.40 -10.35 15.64
C LEU A 20 15.84 -10.74 15.90
N ASN A 21 16.38 -11.66 15.10
CA ASN A 21 17.65 -12.28 15.33
C ASN A 21 18.52 -12.22 14.07
N HIS A 22 19.54 -11.33 14.08
CA HIS A 22 20.54 -11.19 13.02
C HIS A 22 19.96 -11.11 11.59
N LEU A 23 18.84 -10.38 11.44
CA LEU A 23 18.15 -10.25 10.16
C LEU A 23 18.97 -9.38 9.21
N SER A 24 19.24 -9.92 8.02
CA SER A 24 19.92 -9.19 6.95
C SER A 24 19.17 -9.37 5.64
N LEU A 25 18.99 -8.28 4.91
CA LEU A 25 18.41 -8.27 3.57
C LEU A 25 18.94 -7.09 2.76
N SER A 26 18.94 -7.24 1.45
CA SER A 26 19.32 -6.19 0.52
C SER A 26 18.37 -6.13 -0.66
N VAL A 27 17.99 -4.92 -1.05
CA VAL A 27 17.20 -4.61 -2.24
C VAL A 27 17.99 -3.61 -3.07
N GLU A 28 18.43 -4.03 -4.26
CA GLU A 28 19.35 -3.24 -5.07
C GLU A 28 18.71 -2.01 -5.71
N ASN A 29 17.47 -2.13 -6.18
CA ASN A 29 16.80 -1.08 -6.94
C ASN A 29 15.55 -0.54 -6.22
N PRO A 30 15.25 0.75 -6.33
CA PRO A 30 13.98 1.31 -5.90
C PRO A 30 12.81 0.85 -6.80
N GLY A 31 11.60 1.19 -6.41
CA GLY A 31 10.41 0.92 -7.23
C GLY A 31 9.82 -0.47 -7.02
N HIS A 32 10.19 -1.18 -5.95
CA HIS A 32 9.67 -2.50 -5.62
C HIS A 32 8.58 -2.45 -4.55
N MET A 33 7.61 -3.33 -4.71
CA MET A 33 6.70 -3.74 -3.64
C MET A 33 7.24 -5.01 -2.99
N ILE A 34 7.48 -4.97 -1.69
CA ILE A 34 8.10 -6.04 -0.90
C ILE A 34 7.09 -6.52 0.13
N ALA A 35 6.72 -7.79 0.13
CA ALA A 35 5.86 -8.37 1.15
C ALA A 35 6.68 -9.02 2.26
N LEU A 36 6.34 -8.74 3.51
CA LEU A 36 6.75 -9.49 4.68
C LEU A 36 5.66 -10.51 5.00
N LEU A 37 5.97 -11.78 4.89
CA LEU A 37 5.07 -12.91 5.13
C LEU A 37 5.61 -13.77 6.29
N GLY A 38 4.73 -14.45 6.97
CA GLY A 38 5.07 -15.34 8.08
C GLY A 38 3.96 -15.42 9.12
N PRO A 39 4.02 -16.37 10.04
CA PRO A 39 3.02 -16.57 11.08
C PRO A 39 2.92 -15.35 12.02
N ASN A 40 1.86 -15.32 12.82
CA ASN A 40 1.72 -14.32 13.86
C ASN A 40 2.87 -14.49 14.87
N GLY A 41 3.44 -13.36 15.30
CA GLY A 41 4.59 -13.36 16.20
C GLY A 41 5.95 -13.58 15.53
N SER A 42 6.04 -13.74 14.21
CA SER A 42 7.32 -13.90 13.51
C SER A 42 8.22 -12.66 13.47
N GLY A 43 7.73 -11.49 13.95
CA GLY A 43 8.52 -10.26 14.03
C GLY A 43 8.26 -9.25 12.92
N LYS A 44 7.27 -9.44 12.03
CA LYS A 44 6.97 -8.53 10.89
C LYS A 44 6.75 -7.08 11.33
N THR A 45 5.77 -6.83 12.19
CA THR A 45 5.50 -5.49 12.77
C THR A 45 6.71 -4.93 13.51
N THR A 46 7.44 -5.80 14.25
CA THR A 46 8.65 -5.39 14.96
C THR A 46 9.74 -4.91 14.00
N LEU A 47 9.89 -5.56 12.84
CA LEU A 47 10.82 -5.13 11.80
C LEU A 47 10.46 -3.76 11.25
N LEU A 48 9.18 -3.53 10.87
CA LEU A 48 8.74 -2.22 10.38
C LEU A 48 8.96 -1.11 11.42
N ARG A 49 8.62 -1.39 12.68
CA ARG A 49 8.80 -0.44 13.79
C ARG A 49 10.27 -0.18 14.12
N ALA A 50 11.15 -1.13 13.89
CA ALA A 50 12.60 -0.91 14.00
C ALA A 50 13.11 -0.02 12.86
N ILE A 51 12.70 -0.28 11.61
CA ILE A 51 13.08 0.53 10.44
C ILE A 51 12.62 1.99 10.59
N CYS A 52 11.40 2.25 11.09
CA CYS A 52 10.89 3.61 11.29
C CYS A 52 11.40 4.29 12.58
N GLY A 53 12.30 3.63 13.33
CA GLY A 53 12.94 4.21 14.50
C GLY A 53 12.09 4.24 15.79
N GLU A 54 10.94 3.53 15.80
CA GLU A 54 10.10 3.40 17.01
C GLU A 54 10.69 2.41 18.04
N LEU A 55 11.49 1.46 17.59
CA LEU A 55 12.12 0.45 18.44
C LEU A 55 13.63 0.53 18.34
N SER A 56 14.29 0.44 19.49
CA SER A 56 15.76 0.30 19.55
C SER A 56 16.17 -1.07 19.03
N HIS A 57 17.24 -1.10 18.25
CA HIS A 57 17.79 -2.30 17.64
C HIS A 57 19.32 -2.24 17.58
N SER A 58 19.99 -3.37 17.40
CA SER A 58 21.37 -3.45 16.94
C SER A 58 21.39 -3.63 15.42
N GLY A 59 22.57 -3.48 14.82
CA GLY A 59 22.74 -3.54 13.38
C GLY A 59 22.37 -2.22 12.68
N HIS A 60 22.31 -2.22 11.36
CA HIS A 60 22.13 -1.03 10.56
C HIS A 60 20.96 -1.16 9.58
N VAL A 61 20.27 -0.06 9.33
CA VAL A 61 19.26 0.08 8.29
C VAL A 61 19.69 1.22 7.37
N LEU A 62 19.99 0.90 6.13
CA LEU A 62 20.47 1.87 5.15
C LEU A 62 19.42 2.09 4.05
N LEU A 63 19.23 3.34 3.68
CA LEU A 63 18.42 3.75 2.53
C LEU A 63 19.33 4.59 1.59
N ASN A 64 19.55 4.11 0.37
CA ASN A 64 20.49 4.72 -0.57
C ASN A 64 21.91 4.93 0.03
N GLY A 65 22.37 4.01 0.85
CA GLY A 65 23.64 4.09 1.56
C GLY A 65 23.66 5.03 2.78
N GLN A 66 22.55 5.70 3.09
CA GLN A 66 22.41 6.53 4.29
C GLN A 66 21.90 5.68 5.45
N ASP A 67 22.61 5.66 6.55
CA ASP A 67 22.18 4.95 7.76
C ASP A 67 21.02 5.71 8.45
N LEU A 68 19.85 5.07 8.50
CA LEU A 68 18.65 5.63 9.10
C LEU A 68 18.75 5.71 10.62
N THR A 69 19.56 4.85 11.25
CA THR A 69 19.71 4.78 12.72
C THR A 69 20.39 6.01 13.31
N ALA A 70 21.21 6.68 12.50
CA ALA A 70 21.93 7.90 12.90
C ALA A 70 21.10 9.19 12.73
N LEU A 71 19.87 9.10 12.20
CA LEU A 71 19.06 10.27 11.87
C LEU A 71 18.24 10.76 13.06
N SER A 72 18.01 12.08 13.11
CA SER A 72 17.00 12.63 14.00
C SER A 72 15.60 12.19 13.56
N PRO A 73 14.61 12.11 14.49
CA PRO A 73 13.24 11.72 14.14
C PRO A 73 12.63 12.56 13.01
N LYS A 74 12.92 13.86 12.97
CA LYS A 74 12.45 14.75 11.90
C LYS A 74 13.09 14.43 10.55
N ALA A 75 14.37 14.10 10.52
CA ALA A 75 15.06 13.72 9.28
C ALA A 75 14.58 12.37 8.78
N LEU A 76 14.39 11.41 9.68
CA LEU A 76 13.85 10.08 9.37
C LEU A 76 12.43 10.16 8.79
N ALA A 77 11.54 10.97 9.38
CA ALA A 77 10.18 11.21 8.89
C ALA A 77 10.13 11.87 7.49
N GLY A 78 11.25 12.42 7.00
CA GLY A 78 11.38 12.91 5.62
C GLY A 78 11.77 11.83 4.61
N LEU A 79 12.15 10.64 5.07
CA LEU A 79 12.63 9.52 4.24
C LEU A 79 11.72 8.30 4.32
N VAL A 80 11.08 8.08 5.47
CA VAL A 80 10.30 6.88 5.78
C VAL A 80 8.90 7.30 6.23
N SER A 81 7.87 6.75 5.58
CA SER A 81 6.48 6.82 6.05
C SER A 81 6.10 5.47 6.66
N TYR A 82 5.46 5.49 7.82
CA TYR A 82 4.92 4.29 8.47
C TYR A 82 3.41 4.39 8.64
N VAL A 83 2.71 3.41 8.10
CA VAL A 83 1.27 3.23 8.21
C VAL A 83 1.01 2.04 9.13
N PRO A 84 0.65 2.27 10.40
CA PRO A 84 0.34 1.19 11.32
C PRO A 84 -1.00 0.54 11.00
N GLN A 85 -1.21 -0.68 11.48
CA GLN A 85 -2.49 -1.41 11.36
C GLN A 85 -3.68 -0.59 11.87
N GLN A 86 -3.50 0.15 12.96
CA GLN A 86 -4.48 1.09 13.49
C GLN A 86 -3.86 2.48 13.51
N SER A 87 -4.57 3.46 12.98
CA SER A 87 -4.05 4.83 12.82
C SER A 87 -3.70 5.55 14.12
N GLY A 88 -4.20 5.06 15.27
CA GLY A 88 -4.01 5.70 16.58
C GLY A 88 -4.69 7.06 16.73
N ILE A 89 -5.43 7.52 15.71
CA ILE A 89 -6.15 8.80 15.76
C ILE A 89 -7.42 8.61 16.61
N SER A 90 -7.43 9.23 17.79
CA SER A 90 -8.54 9.17 18.75
C SER A 90 -9.22 10.52 18.98
N ILE A 91 -8.81 11.55 18.26
CA ILE A 91 -9.34 12.92 18.36
C ILE A 91 -10.22 13.18 17.14
N SER A 92 -11.40 13.78 17.36
CA SER A 92 -12.31 14.24 16.30
C SER A 92 -11.62 15.31 15.46
N MET A 93 -11.42 15.02 14.16
CA MET A 93 -10.88 15.93 13.17
C MET A 93 -11.36 15.53 11.77
N SER A 94 -11.34 16.45 10.81
CA SER A 94 -11.77 16.14 9.46
C SER A 94 -10.78 15.22 8.73
N ALA A 95 -11.25 14.44 7.77
CA ALA A 95 -10.38 13.63 6.91
C ALA A 95 -9.30 14.49 6.23
N LEU A 96 -9.66 15.73 5.84
CA LEU A 96 -8.70 16.68 5.27
C LEU A 96 -7.60 17.05 6.27
N ASP A 97 -7.95 17.29 7.56
CA ASP A 97 -6.94 17.63 8.57
C ASP A 97 -6.01 16.45 8.84
N VAL A 98 -6.51 15.20 8.80
CA VAL A 98 -5.67 14.00 8.88
C VAL A 98 -4.66 13.96 7.72
N VAL A 99 -5.07 14.25 6.50
CA VAL A 99 -4.18 14.27 5.34
C VAL A 99 -3.17 15.42 5.45
N LEU A 100 -3.59 16.59 5.96
CA LEU A 100 -2.70 17.73 6.18
C LEU A 100 -1.59 17.43 7.18
N MET A 101 -1.77 16.49 8.11
CA MET A 101 -0.70 16.05 9.02
C MET A 101 0.53 15.53 8.26
N GLY A 102 0.39 15.02 7.03
CA GLY A 102 1.50 14.60 6.18
C GLY A 102 2.51 15.71 5.87
N PHE A 103 2.15 16.98 6.05
CA PHE A 103 3.08 18.10 5.89
C PHE A 103 3.87 18.45 7.16
N TYR A 104 3.54 17.88 8.33
CA TYR A 104 4.10 18.33 9.61
C TYR A 104 5.64 18.17 9.71
N SER A 105 6.22 17.16 9.06
CA SER A 105 7.68 17.01 9.00
C SER A 105 8.37 18.22 8.31
N ARG A 106 7.67 18.94 7.43
CA ARG A 106 8.17 20.07 6.63
C ARG A 106 7.83 21.42 7.22
N LEU A 107 6.81 21.50 8.10
CA LEU A 107 6.38 22.74 8.73
C LEU A 107 7.32 23.14 9.88
N LYS A 108 7.45 24.45 10.09
CA LYS A 108 8.08 24.99 11.29
C LYS A 108 7.11 24.92 12.47
N LEU A 109 7.66 25.06 13.67
CA LEU A 109 6.84 25.11 14.88
C LEU A 109 5.83 26.28 14.79
N PHE A 110 4.55 25.99 15.02
CA PHE A 110 3.41 26.93 14.89
C PHE A 110 3.09 27.41 13.46
N GLU A 111 3.73 26.86 12.43
CA GLU A 111 3.37 27.18 11.06
C GLU A 111 2.06 26.44 10.68
N GLN A 112 1.11 27.19 10.10
CA GLN A 112 -0.15 26.61 9.61
C GLN A 112 0.00 26.15 8.17
N PRO A 113 -0.71 25.06 7.76
CA PRO A 113 -0.73 24.62 6.38
C PRO A 113 -1.23 25.74 5.45
N SER A 114 -0.47 26.00 4.39
CA SER A 114 -0.81 27.00 3.38
C SER A 114 -2.02 26.58 2.52
N ALA A 115 -2.63 27.52 1.77
CA ALA A 115 -3.70 27.22 0.83
C ALA A 115 -3.27 26.18 -0.22
N LYS A 116 -2.02 26.23 -0.69
CA LYS A 116 -1.46 25.24 -1.63
C LYS A 116 -1.36 23.84 -1.01
N MET A 117 -0.98 23.74 0.26
CA MET A 117 -0.93 22.46 0.98
C MET A 117 -2.34 21.89 1.16
N ARG A 118 -3.33 22.74 1.45
CA ARG A 118 -4.73 22.32 1.56
C ARG A 118 -5.27 21.81 0.22
N GLU A 119 -4.95 22.50 -0.88
CA GLU A 119 -5.31 22.04 -2.22
C GLU A 119 -4.65 20.69 -2.57
N ALA A 120 -3.36 20.51 -2.28
CA ALA A 120 -2.68 19.23 -2.48
C ALA A 120 -3.29 18.11 -1.64
N ALA A 121 -3.72 18.38 -0.39
CA ALA A 121 -4.39 17.41 0.45
C ALA A 121 -5.76 17.00 -0.10
N LEU A 122 -6.53 17.94 -0.67
CA LEU A 122 -7.79 17.64 -1.36
C LEU A 122 -7.56 16.78 -2.60
N GLN A 123 -6.53 17.06 -3.38
CA GLN A 123 -6.15 16.26 -4.54
C GLN A 123 -5.71 14.84 -4.13
N ALA A 124 -4.97 14.70 -3.02
CA ALA A 124 -4.60 13.39 -2.49
C ALA A 124 -5.83 12.58 -2.05
N LEU A 125 -6.82 13.21 -1.39
CA LEU A 125 -8.10 12.56 -1.07
C LEU A 125 -8.85 12.14 -2.34
N ALA A 126 -8.90 12.99 -3.36
CA ALA A 126 -9.54 12.66 -4.63
C ALA A 126 -8.87 11.48 -5.33
N SER A 127 -7.54 11.37 -5.27
CA SER A 127 -6.79 10.26 -5.89
C SER A 127 -7.13 8.89 -5.30
N VAL A 128 -7.55 8.85 -4.04
CA VAL A 128 -8.01 7.61 -3.38
C VAL A 128 -9.54 7.48 -3.36
N GLY A 129 -10.29 8.43 -3.98
CA GLY A 129 -11.75 8.45 -4.07
C GLY A 129 -12.44 8.83 -2.75
N MET A 130 -11.81 9.72 -1.97
CA MET A 130 -12.29 10.22 -0.68
C MET A 130 -12.60 11.72 -0.67
N ASP A 131 -12.75 12.35 -1.83
CA ASP A 131 -13.01 13.78 -2.03
C ASP A 131 -14.31 14.23 -1.34
N ASP A 132 -15.40 13.48 -1.49
CA ASP A 132 -16.69 13.75 -0.84
C ASP A 132 -16.62 13.71 0.71
N PHE A 133 -15.59 13.08 1.26
CA PHE A 133 -15.42 12.86 2.70
C PHE A 133 -14.44 13.85 3.35
N ALA A 134 -13.90 14.81 2.60
CA ALA A 134 -12.85 15.73 3.06
C ALA A 134 -13.19 16.44 4.38
N ASN A 135 -14.44 16.88 4.53
CA ASN A 135 -14.92 17.59 5.73
C ASN A 135 -15.59 16.67 6.77
N ARG A 136 -15.64 15.35 6.52
CA ARG A 136 -16.24 14.40 7.44
C ARG A 136 -15.29 14.09 8.58
N ASP A 137 -15.85 13.90 9.78
CA ASP A 137 -15.07 13.44 10.93
C ASP A 137 -14.46 12.07 10.65
N TYR A 138 -13.14 11.97 10.77
CA TYR A 138 -12.37 10.77 10.55
C TYR A 138 -12.86 9.58 11.40
N LEU A 139 -13.25 9.82 12.65
CA LEU A 139 -13.74 8.77 13.55
C LEU A 139 -15.10 8.19 13.13
N THR A 140 -15.84 8.88 12.27
CA THR A 140 -17.14 8.39 11.75
C THR A 140 -17.00 7.60 10.46
N LEU A 141 -15.81 7.53 9.89
CA LEU A 141 -15.52 6.76 8.70
C LEU A 141 -15.43 5.26 9.03
N SER A 142 -15.81 4.42 8.07
CA SER A 142 -15.54 2.98 8.16
C SER A 142 -14.05 2.68 8.19
N GLY A 143 -13.64 1.53 8.70
CA GLY A 143 -12.21 1.15 8.76
C GLY A 143 -11.51 1.23 7.40
N GLY A 144 -12.19 0.82 6.32
CA GLY A 144 -11.65 0.93 4.97
C GLY A 144 -11.50 2.38 4.48
N GLU A 145 -12.48 3.26 4.76
CA GLU A 145 -12.37 4.69 4.46
C GLU A 145 -11.26 5.35 5.26
N GLN A 146 -11.11 4.99 6.54
CA GLN A 146 -9.99 5.46 7.38
C GLN A 146 -8.63 5.07 6.76
N GLN A 147 -8.48 3.83 6.30
CA GLN A 147 -7.25 3.36 5.64
C GLN A 147 -6.95 4.15 4.35
N LEU A 148 -7.96 4.48 3.55
CA LEU A 148 -7.80 5.31 2.35
C LEU A 148 -7.36 6.74 2.69
N VAL A 149 -7.90 7.34 3.76
CA VAL A 149 -7.46 8.67 4.24
C VAL A 149 -6.00 8.63 4.70
N ILE A 150 -5.59 7.57 5.41
CA ILE A 150 -4.19 7.40 5.81
C ILE A 150 -3.28 7.21 4.58
N LEU A 151 -3.74 6.46 3.57
CA LEU A 151 -3.01 6.33 2.30
C LEU A 151 -2.85 7.68 1.60
N ALA A 152 -3.90 8.52 1.56
CA ALA A 152 -3.82 9.89 1.04
C ALA A 152 -2.80 10.76 1.81
N ARG A 153 -2.72 10.61 3.14
CA ARG A 153 -1.69 11.26 3.96
C ARG A 153 -0.29 10.85 3.53
N THR A 154 -0.08 9.55 3.28
CA THR A 154 1.22 9.00 2.85
C THR A 154 1.68 9.60 1.51
N LEU A 155 0.75 9.92 0.59
CA LEU A 155 1.07 10.65 -0.65
C LEU A 155 1.65 12.03 -0.37
N ILE A 156 1.12 12.72 0.64
CA ILE A 156 1.58 14.06 1.05
C ILE A 156 2.95 14.00 1.74
N GLU A 157 3.23 12.96 2.49
CA GLU A 157 4.53 12.77 3.16
C GLU A 157 5.69 12.71 2.14
N ASP A 158 5.44 12.15 0.96
CA ASP A 158 6.35 12.09 -0.19
C ASP A 158 7.75 11.54 0.16
N THR A 159 7.76 10.43 0.87
CA THR A 159 8.96 9.71 1.32
C THR A 159 9.40 8.65 0.31
N SER A 160 10.66 8.24 0.36
CA SER A 160 11.24 7.21 -0.53
C SER A 160 10.94 5.78 -0.08
N LEU A 161 10.75 5.57 1.24
CA LEU A 161 10.42 4.27 1.81
C LEU A 161 9.06 4.32 2.49
N LEU A 162 8.15 3.45 2.06
CA LEU A 162 6.79 3.33 2.56
C LEU A 162 6.67 2.01 3.33
N LEU A 163 6.26 2.07 4.58
CA LEU A 163 6.08 0.89 5.44
C LEU A 163 4.60 0.75 5.78
N PHE A 164 4.00 -0.39 5.45
CA PHE A 164 2.60 -0.68 5.71
C PHE A 164 2.47 -1.90 6.61
N ASP A 165 1.86 -1.73 7.77
CA ASP A 165 1.60 -2.81 8.70
C ASP A 165 0.15 -3.28 8.56
N GLU A 166 -0.06 -4.42 7.93
CA GLU A 166 -1.36 -5.04 7.67
C GLU A 166 -2.41 -4.09 7.04
N PRO A 167 -2.10 -3.44 5.91
CA PRO A 167 -3.01 -2.47 5.30
C PRO A 167 -4.33 -3.08 4.82
N ASP A 168 -4.40 -4.41 4.76
CA ASP A 168 -5.55 -5.18 4.29
C ASP A 168 -6.41 -5.77 5.42
N SER A 169 -6.01 -5.70 6.69
CA SER A 169 -6.62 -6.45 7.80
C SER A 169 -8.08 -6.08 8.08
N SER A 170 -8.49 -4.83 7.84
CA SER A 170 -9.85 -4.32 8.11
C SER A 170 -10.73 -4.23 6.86
N LEU A 171 -10.26 -4.74 5.71
CA LEU A 171 -10.89 -4.55 4.42
C LEU A 171 -11.61 -5.82 3.94
N ASP A 172 -12.74 -5.63 3.28
CA ASP A 172 -13.35 -6.70 2.47
C ASP A 172 -12.48 -7.02 1.24
N LEU A 173 -12.80 -8.12 0.58
CA LEU A 173 -11.99 -8.62 -0.54
C LEU A 173 -11.80 -7.58 -1.64
N GLY A 174 -12.86 -6.86 -2.03
CA GLY A 174 -12.79 -5.85 -3.08
C GLY A 174 -11.88 -4.67 -2.69
N ASN A 175 -12.02 -4.20 -1.46
CA ASN A 175 -11.22 -3.10 -0.93
C ASN A 175 -9.75 -3.48 -0.71
N LYS A 176 -9.43 -4.76 -0.36
CA LYS A 176 -8.05 -5.25 -0.31
C LYS A 176 -7.34 -5.09 -1.65
N TYR A 177 -7.94 -5.58 -2.73
CA TYR A 177 -7.36 -5.44 -4.07
C TYR A 177 -7.23 -3.98 -4.51
N ARG A 178 -8.23 -3.16 -4.19
CA ARG A 178 -8.18 -1.72 -4.46
C ARG A 178 -7.02 -1.05 -3.73
N MET A 179 -6.85 -1.32 -2.44
CA MET A 179 -5.74 -0.79 -1.63
C MET A 179 -4.39 -1.18 -2.21
N MET A 180 -4.20 -2.46 -2.53
CA MET A 180 -2.96 -2.95 -3.14
C MET A 180 -2.68 -2.30 -4.49
N GLY A 181 -3.71 -2.10 -5.32
CA GLY A 181 -3.61 -1.39 -6.59
C GLY A 181 -3.16 0.06 -6.40
N LEU A 182 -3.75 0.79 -5.46
CA LEU A 182 -3.36 2.17 -5.14
C LEU A 182 -1.90 2.27 -4.64
N ILE A 183 -1.47 1.33 -3.79
CA ILE A 183 -0.07 1.29 -3.33
C ILE A 183 0.87 0.99 -4.50
N ALA A 184 0.51 0.06 -5.39
CA ALA A 184 1.29 -0.24 -6.59
C ALA A 184 1.40 0.98 -7.51
N ASP A 185 0.31 1.73 -7.73
CA ASP A 185 0.32 2.96 -8.52
C ASP A 185 1.24 4.02 -7.91
N ILE A 186 1.26 4.17 -6.57
CA ILE A 186 2.16 5.10 -5.86
C ILE A 186 3.63 4.74 -6.09
N VAL A 187 3.96 3.45 -6.01
CA VAL A 187 5.34 2.96 -6.21
C VAL A 187 5.77 3.11 -7.66
N GLN A 188 4.89 2.80 -8.63
CA GLN A 188 5.20 2.83 -10.06
C GLN A 188 5.17 4.24 -10.65
N ALA A 189 4.32 5.16 -10.17
CA ALA A 189 4.25 6.54 -10.66
C ALA A 189 5.58 7.28 -10.54
N ALA A 190 6.39 6.88 -9.56
CA ALA A 190 7.73 7.44 -9.35
C ALA A 190 8.77 6.97 -10.40
N GLN A 191 8.52 5.90 -11.17
CA GLN A 191 9.45 5.38 -12.17
C GLN A 191 9.38 6.10 -13.53
N GLY A 192 8.63 7.21 -13.62
CA GLY A 192 8.61 8.10 -14.79
C GLY A 192 8.21 7.43 -16.09
N GLY A 193 6.92 7.31 -16.38
CA GLY A 193 6.51 7.06 -17.75
C GLY A 193 5.37 6.09 -18.03
N ARG A 194 4.50 5.78 -17.07
CA ARG A 194 3.15 5.30 -17.39
C ARG A 194 2.16 6.10 -16.57
N SER A 195 1.40 6.95 -17.26
CA SER A 195 0.15 7.50 -16.72
C SER A 195 -0.56 6.36 -15.99
N ALA A 196 -0.67 6.49 -14.67
CA ALA A 196 -1.55 5.64 -13.89
C ALA A 196 -2.92 5.74 -14.56
N SER A 197 -3.28 4.72 -15.33
CA SER A 197 -4.59 4.66 -15.96
C SER A 197 -5.57 4.40 -14.82
N PRO A 198 -6.57 5.24 -14.58
CA PRO A 198 -7.60 4.99 -13.58
C PRO A 198 -8.59 3.93 -14.09
N ALA A 199 -8.07 2.82 -14.62
CA ALA A 199 -8.85 1.79 -15.30
C ALA A 199 -8.89 0.48 -14.53
N PHE A 200 -9.09 0.55 -13.20
CA PHE A 200 -9.41 -0.68 -12.50
C PHE A 200 -10.45 -0.46 -11.40
N PHE A 201 -11.66 -0.87 -11.71
CA PHE A 201 -12.95 -0.78 -11.03
C PHE A 201 -13.65 0.58 -11.15
N PRO A 202 -14.61 0.68 -12.07
CA PRO A 202 -15.66 1.69 -11.95
C PRO A 202 -16.55 1.29 -10.77
N TYR A 203 -16.22 1.75 -9.58
CA TYR A 203 -17.21 1.77 -8.51
C TYR A 203 -18.23 2.83 -8.88
N LYS A 204 -19.25 2.44 -9.67
CA LYS A 204 -20.48 3.19 -9.72
C LYS A 204 -21.12 3.08 -8.35
N LYS A 205 -21.14 4.18 -7.60
CA LYS A 205 -22.08 4.35 -6.49
C LYS A 205 -23.46 4.01 -7.05
N GLU A 206 -24.04 2.90 -6.64
CA GLU A 206 -25.48 2.73 -6.78
C GLU A 206 -26.11 3.78 -5.87
N PRO A 207 -27.02 4.63 -6.39
CA PRO A 207 -27.74 5.56 -5.54
C PRO A 207 -28.51 4.72 -4.53
N VAL A 208 -28.30 4.99 -3.23
CA VAL A 208 -29.13 4.45 -2.16
C VAL A 208 -30.55 4.81 -2.49
N SER A 209 -31.33 3.84 -2.97
CA SER A 209 -32.76 3.99 -3.22
C SER A 209 -33.43 4.15 -1.86
N THR A 210 -33.83 5.37 -1.55
CA THR A 210 -34.83 5.63 -0.52
C THR A 210 -36.12 4.94 -0.96
N HIS A 211 -36.41 3.79 -0.37
CA HIS A 211 -37.70 3.12 -0.53
C HIS A 211 -38.80 4.01 0.06
N SER A 212 -39.51 4.72 -0.81
CA SER A 212 -40.89 5.12 -0.55
C SER A 212 -41.79 4.09 -1.19
N HIS A 213 -42.51 3.33 -0.36
CA HIS A 213 -43.55 2.44 -0.79
C HIS A 213 -44.69 3.24 -1.44
N THR A 214 -45.03 2.94 -2.69
CA THR A 214 -46.44 2.94 -3.17
C THR A 214 -46.52 2.10 -4.46
N GLY A 215 -47.27 1.00 -4.38
CA GLY A 215 -48.24 0.39 -5.23
C GLY A 215 -47.95 0.01 -6.71
N PRO A 216 -48.68 -0.97 -7.22
CA PRO A 216 -48.23 -1.81 -8.38
C PRO A 216 -48.76 -1.30 -9.72
N ASP A 217 -48.07 -1.61 -10.75
CA ASP A 217 -48.52 -2.01 -12.10
C ASP A 217 -47.52 -1.57 -13.18
N CYS A 218 -47.00 -2.52 -13.91
CA CYS A 218 -47.13 -2.74 -15.32
C CYS A 218 -46.04 -3.65 -15.87
N LEU A 219 -46.52 -4.75 -16.36
CA LEU A 219 -45.87 -5.73 -17.22
C LEU A 219 -45.50 -5.15 -18.60
N GLN A 220 -44.49 -5.79 -19.22
CA GLN A 220 -44.18 -5.86 -20.65
C GLN A 220 -43.35 -4.73 -21.27
N GLN A 221 -42.10 -5.02 -21.65
CA GLN A 221 -41.77 -5.32 -23.06
C GLN A 221 -40.27 -5.64 -23.21
N SER A 222 -40.05 -6.86 -23.72
CA SER A 222 -38.81 -7.30 -24.36
C SER A 222 -38.56 -6.50 -25.64
N HIS A 223 -37.31 -6.03 -25.88
CA HIS A 223 -36.73 -6.02 -27.23
C HIS A 223 -35.21 -5.75 -27.24
N SER A 224 -34.54 -6.74 -27.78
CA SER A 224 -33.41 -6.72 -28.74
C SER A 224 -32.12 -5.97 -28.40
N LEU A 225 -31.09 -6.77 -28.14
CA LEU A 225 -29.70 -6.54 -28.51
C LEU A 225 -29.59 -6.17 -29.99
N ARG A 226 -29.06 -5.01 -30.33
CA ARG A 226 -28.28 -4.76 -31.56
C ARG A 226 -27.56 -3.38 -31.49
N GLU A 227 -26.26 -3.44 -31.74
CA GLU A 227 -25.43 -2.47 -32.43
C GLU A 227 -25.32 -1.02 -31.86
N CYS A 228 -24.18 -0.73 -31.23
CA CYS A 228 -23.56 0.59 -31.33
C CYS A 228 -22.09 0.42 -31.69
N THR A 229 -21.84 0.36 -32.99
CA THR A 229 -20.55 0.66 -33.61
C THR A 229 -20.42 2.19 -33.71
N SER A 230 -19.22 2.69 -33.38
CA SER A 230 -18.64 3.98 -33.80
C SER A 230 -19.41 5.27 -33.48
N LEU A 231 -18.99 5.92 -32.40
CA LEU A 231 -18.93 7.39 -32.34
C LEU A 231 -17.67 7.75 -31.57
N ALA A 232 -16.70 8.29 -32.28
CA ALA A 232 -15.54 8.93 -31.73
C ALA A 232 -15.99 10.13 -30.90
N CYS A 233 -15.99 10.02 -29.59
CA CYS A 233 -16.08 11.14 -28.70
C CYS A 233 -14.65 11.71 -28.55
N SER A 234 -14.40 12.82 -29.21
CA SER A 234 -13.37 13.76 -28.84
C SER A 234 -13.71 14.30 -27.45
N ALA A 235 -13.25 13.64 -26.41
CA ALA A 235 -13.27 14.19 -25.07
C ALA A 235 -12.00 14.99 -24.91
N ASP A 236 -12.13 16.30 -24.78
CA ASP A 236 -11.11 17.19 -24.26
C ASP A 236 -10.58 16.59 -22.94
N LYS A 237 -9.30 16.24 -22.95
CA LYS A 237 -8.57 15.83 -21.75
C LYS A 237 -8.49 17.06 -20.85
N PRO A 238 -8.95 17.00 -19.59
CA PRO A 238 -8.49 17.98 -18.62
C PRO A 238 -6.99 17.75 -18.46
N ASP A 239 -6.25 18.83 -18.66
CA ASP A 239 -4.81 18.92 -18.62
C ASP A 239 -4.25 18.18 -17.42
N GLY A 240 -3.24 17.30 -17.70
CA GLY A 240 -2.59 16.49 -16.71
C GLY A 240 -2.10 17.31 -15.52
N LEU A 241 -2.44 16.86 -14.32
CA LEU A 241 -1.86 17.33 -13.08
C LEU A 241 -0.36 17.01 -13.07
N SER A 242 0.42 17.93 -13.65
CA SER A 242 1.85 17.96 -13.40
C SER A 242 2.04 18.60 -12.02
N TYR A 243 2.46 17.83 -11.03
CA TYR A 243 3.08 18.36 -9.83
C TYR A 243 4.38 19.07 -10.23
N SER A 244 4.26 20.29 -10.76
CA SER A 244 5.41 21.13 -11.10
C SER A 244 5.93 21.85 -9.85
N THR A 245 6.53 21.11 -8.96
CA THR A 245 7.67 21.58 -8.20
C THR A 245 8.83 20.74 -8.66
N GLY A 246 9.87 21.36 -9.23
CA GLY A 246 11.02 20.70 -9.86
C GLY A 246 11.87 19.83 -8.92
N LYS A 247 11.25 18.90 -8.24
CA LYS A 247 11.85 17.81 -7.50
C LYS A 247 11.69 16.57 -8.36
N ILE A 248 12.80 15.96 -8.71
CA ILE A 248 12.90 14.61 -9.26
C ILE A 248 11.99 13.76 -8.37
N LEU A 249 10.93 13.17 -8.96
CA LEU A 249 10.10 12.16 -8.28
C LEU A 249 11.05 11.08 -7.79
N THR A 250 11.28 11.02 -6.49
CA THR A 250 12.14 10.00 -5.91
C THR A 250 11.41 8.67 -6.05
N GLU A 251 12.08 7.70 -6.68
CA GLU A 251 11.56 6.34 -6.81
C GLU A 251 11.23 5.80 -5.42
N LYS A 252 10.02 5.27 -5.25
CA LYS A 252 9.48 4.84 -3.97
C LYS A 252 9.55 3.32 -3.86
N THR A 253 9.90 2.82 -2.69
CA THR A 253 9.82 1.39 -2.35
C THR A 253 8.81 1.20 -1.22
N ALA A 254 7.98 0.17 -1.32
CA ALA A 254 7.02 -0.18 -0.28
C ALA A 254 7.35 -1.53 0.35
N ILE A 255 7.37 -1.59 1.69
CA ILE A 255 7.45 -2.83 2.46
C ILE A 255 6.12 -3.02 3.20
N LEU A 256 5.44 -4.15 2.94
CA LEU A 256 4.11 -4.43 3.44
C LEU A 256 4.09 -5.70 4.29
N CYS A 257 3.63 -5.64 5.53
CA CYS A 257 3.23 -6.83 6.26
C CYS A 257 1.89 -7.32 5.70
N LEU A 258 1.85 -8.51 5.16
CA LEU A 258 0.63 -9.10 4.61
C LEU A 258 0.36 -10.46 5.28
N HIS A 259 -0.93 -10.77 5.44
CA HIS A 259 -1.37 -12.08 5.91
C HIS A 259 -1.75 -13.03 4.77
N ASP A 260 -2.14 -12.47 3.62
CA ASP A 260 -2.57 -13.24 2.46
C ASP A 260 -1.43 -13.42 1.45
N PRO A 261 -0.83 -14.61 1.35
CA PRO A 261 0.22 -14.88 0.38
C PRO A 261 -0.25 -14.70 -1.07
N THR A 262 -1.54 -14.88 -1.35
CA THR A 262 -2.11 -14.69 -2.69
C THR A 262 -2.07 -13.23 -3.11
N LEU A 263 -2.38 -12.30 -2.19
CA LEU A 263 -2.21 -10.87 -2.44
C LEU A 263 -0.74 -10.51 -2.67
N ALA A 264 0.15 -11.06 -1.86
CA ALA A 264 1.59 -10.85 -2.00
C ALA A 264 2.11 -11.32 -3.36
N LEU A 265 1.75 -12.53 -3.79
CA LEU A 265 2.08 -13.09 -5.11
C LEU A 265 1.53 -12.26 -6.27
N ALA A 266 0.38 -11.60 -6.08
CA ALA A 266 -0.27 -10.82 -7.12
C ALA A 266 0.35 -9.44 -7.35
N TYR A 267 0.83 -8.80 -6.29
CA TYR A 267 1.23 -7.39 -6.31
C TYR A 267 2.69 -7.14 -6.02
N CYS A 268 3.35 -8.02 -5.25
CA CYS A 268 4.70 -7.77 -4.77
C CYS A 268 5.77 -8.37 -5.71
N ASP A 269 6.89 -7.67 -5.80
CA ASP A 269 8.05 -8.08 -6.61
C ASP A 269 8.98 -9.02 -5.83
N ILE A 270 9.02 -8.84 -4.50
CA ILE A 270 9.87 -9.59 -3.58
C ILE A 270 9.02 -10.05 -2.40
N LEU A 271 9.15 -11.30 -2.01
CA LEU A 271 8.49 -11.86 -0.83
C LEU A 271 9.56 -12.29 0.17
N LEU A 272 9.49 -11.75 1.37
CA LEU A 272 10.37 -12.04 2.48
C LEU A 272 9.61 -12.91 3.50
N LEU A 273 10.03 -14.15 3.67
CA LEU A 273 9.40 -15.11 4.55
C LEU A 273 10.11 -15.12 5.90
N LEU A 274 9.41 -14.65 6.94
CA LEU A 274 9.91 -14.58 8.32
C LEU A 274 9.33 -15.69 9.17
N LYS A 275 10.20 -16.34 9.96
CA LYS A 275 9.83 -17.33 10.96
C LYS A 275 10.73 -17.17 12.19
N ASP A 276 10.14 -17.15 13.36
CA ASP A 276 10.85 -17.09 14.64
C ASP A 276 11.92 -15.97 14.70
N GLY A 277 11.58 -14.79 14.18
CA GLY A 277 12.47 -13.61 14.17
C GLY A 277 13.61 -13.65 13.15
N THR A 278 13.63 -14.62 12.25
CA THR A 278 14.66 -14.78 11.22
C THR A 278 14.04 -14.73 9.81
N LEU A 279 14.79 -14.21 8.85
CA LEU A 279 14.45 -14.29 7.42
C LEU A 279 14.88 -15.68 6.91
N ILE A 280 13.93 -16.51 6.52
CA ILE A 280 14.22 -17.87 6.05
C ILE A 280 14.29 -17.98 4.53
N HIS A 281 13.46 -17.21 3.81
CA HIS A 281 13.47 -17.17 2.35
C HIS A 281 13.25 -15.77 1.81
N THR A 282 13.89 -15.48 0.68
CA THR A 282 13.60 -14.36 -0.19
C THR A 282 13.18 -14.91 -1.54
N LEU A 283 11.96 -14.60 -1.99
CA LEU A 283 11.39 -15.12 -3.22
C LEU A 283 11.06 -13.97 -4.19
N HIS A 284 11.19 -14.27 -5.47
CA HIS A 284 10.87 -13.36 -6.56
C HIS A 284 9.76 -13.96 -7.43
N PRO A 285 8.48 -13.63 -7.23
CA PRO A 285 7.35 -14.29 -7.90
C PRO A 285 7.41 -14.29 -9.43
N LYS A 286 8.13 -13.32 -10.03
CA LYS A 286 8.25 -13.18 -11.47
C LYS A 286 9.34 -14.07 -12.09
N THR A 287 10.31 -14.52 -11.30
CA THR A 287 11.51 -15.24 -11.80
C THR A 287 11.73 -16.61 -11.18
N ASP A 288 11.27 -16.79 -9.94
CA ASP A 288 11.48 -18.05 -9.25
C ASP A 288 10.56 -19.15 -9.77
N PRO A 289 11.03 -20.40 -9.85
CA PRO A 289 10.20 -21.54 -10.21
C PRO A 289 9.08 -21.75 -9.19
N VAL A 290 7.90 -22.16 -9.67
CA VAL A 290 6.73 -22.43 -8.82
C VAL A 290 7.06 -23.45 -7.72
N SER A 291 7.82 -24.50 -8.04
CA SER A 291 8.22 -25.53 -7.08
C SER A 291 9.07 -25.00 -5.92
N VAL A 292 9.94 -24.02 -6.18
CA VAL A 292 10.76 -23.37 -5.14
C VAL A 292 9.86 -22.55 -4.21
N MET A 293 8.91 -21.81 -4.78
CA MET A 293 7.95 -21.04 -3.98
C MET A 293 7.03 -21.95 -3.15
N GLU A 294 6.52 -23.04 -3.73
CA GLU A 294 5.71 -24.03 -2.99
C GLU A 294 6.47 -24.62 -1.80
N GLN A 295 7.72 -25.00 -1.99
CA GLN A 295 8.55 -25.50 -0.91
C GLN A 295 8.74 -24.47 0.20
N ALA A 296 9.11 -23.25 -0.15
CA ALA A 296 9.31 -22.16 0.81
C ALA A 296 8.01 -21.83 1.59
N PHE A 297 6.88 -21.75 0.91
CA PHE A 297 5.58 -21.53 1.57
C PHE A 297 5.19 -22.72 2.48
N SER A 298 5.51 -23.95 2.07
CA SER A 298 5.17 -25.14 2.88
C SER A 298 5.93 -25.18 4.21
N GLU A 299 7.10 -24.58 4.30
CA GLU A 299 7.86 -24.47 5.57
C GLU A 299 7.17 -23.55 6.60
N ILE A 300 6.29 -22.64 6.12
CA ILE A 300 5.58 -21.68 6.98
C ILE A 300 4.12 -22.07 7.21
N TYR A 301 3.43 -22.43 6.13
CA TYR A 301 1.96 -22.58 6.13
C TYR A 301 1.50 -24.04 6.12
N GLY A 302 2.42 -25.01 6.14
CA GLY A 302 2.10 -26.41 5.93
C GLY A 302 2.05 -26.76 4.44
N GLU A 303 1.66 -27.96 4.10
CA GLU A 303 1.65 -28.42 2.69
C GLU A 303 0.70 -27.57 1.85
N VAL A 304 1.25 -26.88 0.85
CA VAL A 304 0.51 -25.95 -0.02
C VAL A 304 0.88 -26.17 -1.48
N ARG A 305 -0.02 -25.75 -2.38
CA ARG A 305 0.22 -25.71 -3.84
C ARG A 305 -0.09 -24.33 -4.40
N LEU A 306 0.67 -23.93 -5.41
CA LEU A 306 0.44 -22.73 -6.19
C LEU A 306 -0.26 -23.08 -7.49
N VAL A 307 -1.51 -22.63 -7.62
CA VAL A 307 -2.34 -22.91 -8.78
C VAL A 307 -2.42 -21.66 -9.66
N PRO A 308 -2.06 -21.76 -10.95
CA PRO A 308 -2.23 -20.64 -11.88
C PRO A 308 -3.72 -20.46 -12.23
N LEU A 309 -4.27 -19.30 -11.94
CA LEU A 309 -5.60 -18.88 -12.36
C LEU A 309 -5.51 -17.79 -13.43
N PRO A 310 -6.43 -17.76 -14.41
CA PRO A 310 -6.50 -16.67 -15.38
C PRO A 310 -6.61 -15.33 -14.64
N ASP A 311 -5.75 -14.36 -14.99
CA ASP A 311 -5.86 -13.00 -14.47
C ASP A 311 -6.82 -12.19 -15.33
N PRO A 312 -8.03 -11.85 -14.83
CA PRO A 312 -9.02 -11.12 -15.62
C PRO A 312 -8.57 -9.70 -15.99
N SER A 313 -7.51 -9.21 -15.34
CA SER A 313 -6.97 -7.88 -15.58
C SER A 313 -5.94 -7.83 -16.71
N LYS A 314 -5.45 -8.98 -17.16
CA LYS A 314 -4.44 -9.08 -18.21
C LYS A 314 -4.94 -9.89 -19.38
N CYS A 315 -4.75 -9.39 -20.61
CA CYS A 315 -5.11 -10.10 -21.84
C CYS A 315 -4.36 -11.44 -22.04
N ALA A 316 -3.23 -11.62 -21.36
CA ALA A 316 -2.49 -12.87 -21.28
C ALA A 316 -1.66 -12.86 -19.98
N GLY A 317 -2.01 -13.69 -19.04
CA GLY A 317 -1.27 -13.85 -17.79
C GLY A 317 -2.04 -14.70 -16.79
N ASN A 318 -1.31 -15.51 -16.04
CA ASN A 318 -1.86 -16.29 -14.93
C ASN A 318 -1.46 -15.61 -13.63
N ARG A 319 -2.40 -15.62 -12.69
CA ARG A 319 -2.18 -15.23 -11.30
C ARG A 319 -1.97 -16.49 -10.48
N LEU A 320 -0.96 -16.51 -9.64
CA LEU A 320 -0.73 -17.63 -8.73
C LEU A 320 -1.62 -17.46 -7.49
N VAL A 321 -2.27 -18.54 -7.10
CA VAL A 321 -3.09 -18.63 -5.88
C VAL A 321 -2.55 -19.76 -5.02
N LEU A 322 -2.34 -19.48 -3.74
CA LEU A 322 -1.88 -20.47 -2.78
C LEU A 322 -3.09 -21.22 -2.22
N LEU A 323 -3.07 -22.54 -2.37
CA LEU A 323 -4.10 -23.44 -1.84
C LEU A 323 -3.47 -24.43 -0.86
N PRO A 324 -4.12 -24.72 0.30
CA PRO A 324 -3.69 -25.81 1.18
C PRO A 324 -3.91 -27.15 0.48
N VAL A 325 -3.02 -28.10 0.71
CA VAL A 325 -3.23 -29.51 0.35
C VAL A 325 -4.02 -30.15 1.48
N LEU A 326 -5.25 -30.61 1.18
CA LEU A 326 -6.16 -31.26 2.14
C LEU A 326 -5.81 -32.73 2.29
#